data_67421266891e9411507f987cffd982e7
#
_entry.id   67421266891e9411507f987cffd982e7
#
_cell.length_a   1.000
_cell.length_b   1.000
_cell.length_c   1.000
_cell.angle_alpha   90.00
_cell.angle_beta   90.00
_cell.angle_gamma   90.00
#
_symmetry.space_group_name_H-M   'P 1'
#
loop_
_entity.id
_entity.type
_entity.pdbx_description
1 polymer ?
#
loop_
_entity_poly.entity_id
_entity_poly.type
_entity_poly.pdbx_seq_one_letter_code
_entity_poly.pdbx_strand_id
1 'polypeptide(L)'
;MNGATVLHMQGIAKRFSAVQALRDVSLSARSGEVLALMGENGAGKSTLLRLMSGVHQPDEGTITVDGRPVVFPTPMAARSSGVRVVAQEPEIIPHVSVSENVYAGALPRRGRIFDRGGLHAQVTRDLARYGFTQVIRPEQLGRSLSPAQRQIVEILRALTGGARIIAFDEPTSSLSDHEVESLFRLIGQLTAEGIAVIYVSHRMKEIFRVATRILVLRDGASVGERLAAETTEAELVRMMVGRDLSALFARSPRSLGPVMLRLRGVTTADVADISFAVRAGEVVALAGLVGAGRTELAHAVIGDTPITAGEVEVAEKPVRLRSPRDAVRAGLALAPEERKQQALLMKRSVRDNICLAVLSRLQRFRIVSRAAESRIATRYVQELRVRTPTITQEVSTLSGGNQQKTVLARWLAREARVLILDEPTRGVDVGAKADIYAIIDKLAAEGSAILVISSELPEVLGLADRIIVMQGGRVTGELSREDATEEKVLALAIMEDAL
;
A
#
# COMPACT_ATOMS: atom_id res chain seq x y z
N MET A 1 29.10 14.73 7.52
CA MET A 1 29.23 15.38 8.85
C MET A 1 28.44 14.56 9.85
N ASN A 2 29.09 14.00 10.88
CA ASN A 2 28.39 13.24 11.93
C ASN A 2 27.72 14.22 12.89
N GLY A 3 26.44 14.51 12.71
CA GLY A 3 25.66 15.28 13.67
C GLY A 3 25.60 14.61 15.04
N ALA A 4 25.44 15.40 16.11
CA ALA A 4 25.28 14.85 17.47
C ALA A 4 23.99 14.01 17.54
N THR A 5 24.03 12.91 18.28
CA THR A 5 22.84 12.09 18.55
C THR A 5 21.88 12.87 19.43
N VAL A 6 20.68 13.15 18.90
CA VAL A 6 19.63 13.90 19.60
C VAL A 6 18.56 12.99 20.21
N LEU A 7 18.37 11.79 19.66
CA LEU A 7 17.51 10.75 20.23
C LEU A 7 18.26 9.42 20.23
N HIS A 8 18.25 8.73 21.36
CA HIS A 8 18.70 7.35 21.43
C HIS A 8 17.70 6.52 22.22
N MET A 9 17.25 5.46 21.62
CA MET A 9 16.40 4.43 22.22
C MET A 9 17.22 3.16 22.26
N GLN A 10 17.39 2.56 23.45
CA GLN A 10 18.26 1.40 23.65
C GLN A 10 17.51 0.27 24.33
N GLY A 11 17.58 -0.92 23.75
CA GLY A 11 17.02 -2.13 24.33
C GLY A 11 15.50 -2.10 24.51
N ILE A 12 14.78 -1.42 23.62
CA ILE A 12 13.34 -1.18 23.77
C ILE A 12 12.55 -2.47 23.54
N ALA A 13 11.82 -2.88 24.58
CA ALA A 13 10.82 -3.95 24.47
C ALA A 13 9.41 -3.44 24.79
N LYS A 14 8.41 -4.02 24.12
CA LYS A 14 6.99 -3.73 24.34
C LYS A 14 6.11 -4.93 24.07
N ARG A 15 5.26 -5.25 25.04
CA ARG A 15 4.25 -6.31 24.93
C ARG A 15 2.85 -5.75 25.07
N PHE A 16 1.92 -6.29 24.30
CA PHE A 16 0.48 -6.05 24.41
C PHE A 16 -0.21 -7.40 24.60
N SER A 17 -0.74 -7.64 25.80
CA SER A 17 -1.34 -8.94 26.15
C SER A 17 -0.41 -10.11 25.80
N ALA A 18 -0.78 -10.97 24.85
CA ALA A 18 0.01 -12.12 24.40
C ALA A 18 1.01 -11.81 23.28
N VAL A 19 0.98 -10.59 22.70
CA VAL A 19 1.80 -10.23 21.54
C VAL A 19 2.98 -9.37 21.98
N GLN A 20 4.19 -9.82 21.71
CA GLN A 20 5.41 -9.02 21.86
C GLN A 20 5.63 -8.20 20.61
N ALA A 21 5.32 -6.90 20.68
CA ALA A 21 5.37 -5.99 19.55
C ALA A 21 6.79 -5.46 19.27
N LEU A 22 7.63 -5.34 20.29
CA LEU A 22 9.06 -4.97 20.17
C LEU A 22 9.91 -5.84 21.07
N ARG A 23 11.09 -6.22 20.56
CA ARG A 23 12.07 -7.10 21.23
C ARG A 23 13.46 -6.50 21.07
N ASP A 24 13.99 -5.90 22.12
CA ASP A 24 15.36 -5.36 22.15
C ASP A 24 15.69 -4.43 20.95
N VAL A 25 14.79 -3.51 20.65
CA VAL A 25 14.98 -2.57 19.53
C VAL A 25 15.83 -1.40 19.99
N SER A 26 16.90 -1.12 19.25
CA SER A 26 17.74 0.07 19.47
C SER A 26 17.77 0.93 18.21
N LEU A 27 17.67 2.25 18.38
CA LEU A 27 17.81 3.23 17.31
C LEU A 27 18.47 4.51 17.82
N SER A 28 19.15 5.21 16.92
CA SER A 28 19.67 6.55 17.18
C SER A 28 19.33 7.49 16.03
N ALA A 29 18.83 8.68 16.34
CA ALA A 29 18.63 9.75 15.37
C ALA A 29 19.60 10.90 15.65
N ARG A 30 20.25 11.42 14.61
CA ARG A 30 21.27 12.47 14.69
C ARG A 30 20.72 13.80 14.16
N SER A 31 21.24 14.89 14.69
CA SER A 31 20.91 16.24 14.20
C SER A 31 21.21 16.36 12.70
N GLY A 32 20.25 16.83 11.93
CA GLY A 32 20.41 17.08 10.50
C GLY A 32 20.43 15.82 9.62
N GLU A 33 19.98 14.67 10.12
CA GLU A 33 19.84 13.47 9.30
C GLU A 33 18.40 13.03 9.11
N VAL A 34 18.17 12.23 8.08
CA VAL A 34 16.93 11.45 7.90
C VAL A 34 17.23 9.99 8.18
N LEU A 35 16.70 9.47 9.28
CA LEU A 35 16.68 8.04 9.58
C LEU A 35 15.40 7.44 9.04
N ALA A 36 15.48 6.62 8.00
CA ALA A 36 14.34 5.85 7.55
C ALA A 36 14.11 4.63 8.46
N LEU A 37 12.86 4.39 8.84
CA LEU A 37 12.45 3.22 9.58
C LEU A 37 11.60 2.33 8.66
N MET A 38 12.16 1.20 8.26
CA MET A 38 11.55 0.25 7.34
C MET A 38 11.16 -1.05 8.03
N GLY A 39 10.25 -1.79 7.41
CA GLY A 39 9.80 -3.09 7.88
C GLY A 39 8.40 -3.40 7.38
N GLU A 40 7.99 -4.66 7.45
CA GLU A 40 6.64 -5.10 7.09
C GLU A 40 5.56 -4.54 8.03
N ASN A 41 4.30 -4.71 7.63
CA ASN A 41 3.18 -4.43 8.52
C ASN A 41 3.23 -5.39 9.72
N GLY A 42 3.15 -4.82 10.93
CA GLY A 42 3.34 -5.59 12.15
C GLY A 42 4.80 -5.72 12.63
N ALA A 43 5.79 -5.19 11.90
CA ALA A 43 7.20 -5.22 12.33
C ALA A 43 7.52 -4.36 13.57
N GLY A 44 6.54 -3.59 14.09
CA GLY A 44 6.71 -2.79 15.30
C GLY A 44 6.92 -1.29 15.05
N LYS A 45 6.96 -0.80 13.79
CA LYS A 45 7.23 0.61 13.45
C LYS A 45 6.29 1.58 14.18
N SER A 46 4.98 1.43 14.03
CA SER A 46 3.99 2.30 14.68
C SER A 46 4.01 2.17 16.21
N THR A 47 4.38 1.00 16.75
CA THR A 47 4.58 0.82 18.19
C THR A 47 5.76 1.67 18.68
N LEU A 48 6.88 1.66 17.94
CA LEU A 48 8.06 2.46 18.26
C LEU A 48 7.73 3.97 18.22
N LEU A 49 6.98 4.42 17.21
CA LEU A 49 6.52 5.81 17.13
C LEU A 49 5.58 6.20 18.30
N ARG A 50 4.70 5.29 18.73
CA ARG A 50 3.83 5.52 19.90
C ARG A 50 4.61 5.60 21.21
N LEU A 51 5.72 4.88 21.34
CA LEU A 51 6.64 5.04 22.47
C LEU A 51 7.35 6.39 22.42
N MET A 52 7.84 6.80 21.24
CA MET A 52 8.48 8.11 21.05
C MET A 52 7.53 9.27 21.33
N SER A 53 6.25 9.12 20.98
CA SER A 53 5.22 10.15 21.22
C SER A 53 4.68 10.16 22.65
N GLY A 54 5.05 9.19 23.51
CA GLY A 54 4.55 9.08 24.88
C GLY A 54 3.09 8.59 24.99
N VAL A 55 2.51 8.03 23.92
CA VAL A 55 1.21 7.33 23.92
C VAL A 55 1.32 6.01 24.67
N HIS A 56 2.46 5.34 24.56
CA HIS A 56 2.80 4.13 25.30
C HIS A 56 4.12 4.32 26.03
N GLN A 57 4.34 3.48 27.07
CA GLN A 57 5.62 3.36 27.77
C GLN A 57 6.32 2.07 27.31
N PRO A 58 7.65 2.05 27.18
CA PRO A 58 8.37 0.81 27.00
C PRO A 58 8.25 -0.04 28.26
N ASP A 59 8.26 -1.37 28.10
CA ASP A 59 8.29 -2.29 29.23
C ASP A 59 9.73 -2.50 29.72
N GLU A 60 10.70 -2.42 28.77
CA GLU A 60 12.14 -2.49 29.02
C GLU A 60 12.87 -1.50 28.09
N GLY A 61 14.11 -1.16 28.46
CA GLY A 61 14.98 -0.27 27.71
C GLY A 61 14.92 1.18 28.20
N THR A 62 15.69 2.04 27.54
CA THR A 62 15.86 3.46 27.91
C THR A 62 15.70 4.36 26.70
N ILE A 63 15.17 5.56 26.94
CA ILE A 63 15.08 6.63 25.95
C ILE A 63 15.94 7.80 26.46
N THR A 64 16.82 8.33 25.63
CA THR A 64 17.57 9.55 25.92
C THR A 64 17.33 10.59 24.85
N VAL A 65 17.18 11.84 25.26
CA VAL A 65 17.16 13.02 24.38
C VAL A 65 18.31 13.93 24.77
N ASP A 66 19.15 14.29 23.80
CA ASP A 66 20.39 15.06 24.02
C ASP A 66 21.29 14.48 25.11
N GLY A 67 21.41 13.15 25.13
CA GLY A 67 22.19 12.41 26.10
C GLY A 67 21.59 12.34 27.52
N ARG A 68 20.41 12.89 27.76
CA ARG A 68 19.72 12.85 29.06
C ARG A 68 18.63 11.77 29.03
N PRO A 69 18.59 10.88 30.02
CA PRO A 69 17.48 9.93 30.14
C PRO A 69 16.15 10.65 30.33
N VAL A 70 15.13 10.20 29.59
CA VAL A 70 13.78 10.78 29.63
C VAL A 70 12.74 9.68 29.73
N VAL A 71 11.63 10.01 30.38
CA VAL A 71 10.42 9.19 30.36
C VAL A 71 9.30 10.04 29.81
N PHE A 72 8.51 9.48 28.91
CA PHE A 72 7.37 10.17 28.28
C PHE A 72 6.04 9.63 28.82
N PRO A 73 5.61 9.99 30.06
CA PRO A 73 4.36 9.49 30.63
C PRO A 73 3.13 9.92 29.86
N THR A 74 3.24 10.99 29.07
CA THR A 74 2.17 11.57 28.25
C THR A 74 2.73 12.14 26.95
N PRO A 75 1.91 12.33 25.92
CA PRO A 75 2.33 13.01 24.69
C PRO A 75 2.84 14.44 24.92
N MET A 76 2.34 15.13 25.96
CA MET A 76 2.81 16.45 26.34
C MET A 76 4.27 16.43 26.81
N ALA A 77 4.68 15.42 27.56
CA ALA A 77 6.05 15.25 28.02
C ALA A 77 7.01 15.03 26.84
N ALA A 78 6.64 14.20 25.85
CA ALA A 78 7.42 14.02 24.63
C ALA A 78 7.55 15.33 23.84
N ARG A 79 6.45 16.06 23.69
CA ARG A 79 6.44 17.39 23.05
C ARG A 79 7.33 18.40 23.77
N SER A 80 7.32 18.44 25.08
CA SER A 80 8.19 19.33 25.88
C SER A 80 9.66 19.01 25.72
N SER A 81 10.00 17.76 25.43
CA SER A 81 11.36 17.31 25.11
C SER A 81 11.76 17.52 23.64
N GLY A 82 10.94 18.17 22.83
CA GLY A 82 11.21 18.46 21.43
C GLY A 82 10.92 17.29 20.47
N VAL A 83 10.26 16.22 20.94
CA VAL A 83 9.88 15.09 20.07
C VAL A 83 8.48 15.31 19.51
N ARG A 84 8.31 15.17 18.21
CA ARG A 84 7.05 15.28 17.49
C ARG A 84 6.84 14.06 16.62
N VAL A 85 5.60 13.60 16.55
CA VAL A 85 5.19 12.52 15.66
C VAL A 85 4.00 13.01 14.83
N VAL A 86 4.14 12.95 13.53
CA VAL A 86 3.09 13.23 12.53
C VAL A 86 2.47 11.88 12.20
N ALA A 87 1.21 11.67 12.57
CA ALA A 87 0.50 10.42 12.39
C ALA A 87 0.08 10.20 10.93
N GLN A 88 -0.16 8.94 10.56
CA GLN A 88 -0.64 8.54 9.24
C GLN A 88 -2.03 9.13 8.93
N GLU A 89 -2.93 9.17 9.92
CA GLU A 89 -4.25 9.81 9.82
C GLU A 89 -4.22 11.14 10.58
N PRO A 90 -4.32 12.31 9.88
CA PRO A 90 -4.29 13.61 10.52
C PRO A 90 -5.49 13.85 11.43
N GLU A 91 -5.23 14.25 12.67
CA GLU A 91 -6.27 14.63 13.64
C GLU A 91 -6.58 16.11 13.53
N ILE A 92 -7.59 16.48 12.76
CA ILE A 92 -8.01 17.87 12.53
C ILE A 92 -9.31 18.15 13.25
N ILE A 93 -9.36 19.27 13.97
CA ILE A 93 -10.59 19.77 14.62
C ILE A 93 -11.44 20.42 13.51
N PRO A 94 -12.64 19.89 13.18
CA PRO A 94 -13.37 20.28 11.96
C PRO A 94 -13.91 21.69 11.97
N HIS A 95 -14.26 22.19 13.16
CA HIS A 95 -15.03 23.44 13.33
C HIS A 95 -14.18 24.66 13.68
N VAL A 96 -12.86 24.52 13.72
CA VAL A 96 -11.93 25.63 13.95
C VAL A 96 -11.09 25.89 12.71
N SER A 97 -10.45 27.07 12.66
CA SER A 97 -9.60 27.46 11.54
C SER A 97 -8.31 26.63 11.43
N VAL A 98 -7.66 26.68 10.27
CA VAL A 98 -6.30 26.15 10.08
C VAL A 98 -5.35 26.72 11.14
N SER A 99 -5.41 28.02 11.38
CA SER A 99 -4.56 28.66 12.39
C SER A 99 -4.75 28.09 13.78
N GLU A 100 -5.99 27.88 14.20
CA GLU A 100 -6.29 27.28 15.49
C GLU A 100 -5.90 25.79 15.54
N ASN A 101 -6.00 25.05 14.42
CA ASN A 101 -5.52 23.69 14.30
C ASN A 101 -4.00 23.59 14.43
N VAL A 102 -3.24 24.45 13.73
CA VAL A 102 -1.76 24.46 13.74
C VAL A 102 -1.24 24.77 15.16
N TYR A 103 -1.85 25.70 15.86
CA TYR A 103 -1.45 26.10 17.22
C TYR A 103 -2.31 25.50 18.32
N ALA A 104 -2.99 24.39 18.06
CA ALA A 104 -3.78 23.67 19.06
C ALA A 104 -2.92 23.31 20.30
N GLY A 105 -3.31 23.81 21.46
CA GLY A 105 -2.56 23.65 22.70
C GLY A 105 -1.56 24.78 23.02
N ALA A 106 -1.30 25.74 22.07
CA ALA A 106 -0.40 26.87 22.26
C ALA A 106 -0.97 28.17 21.67
N LEU A 107 -2.29 28.36 21.83
CA LEU A 107 -2.99 29.53 21.30
C LEU A 107 -2.48 30.85 21.94
N PRO A 108 -2.11 31.87 21.14
CA PRO A 108 -1.58 33.13 21.64
C PRO A 108 -2.67 33.93 22.36
N ARG A 109 -2.25 34.63 23.41
CA ARG A 109 -3.12 35.49 24.21
C ARG A 109 -2.51 36.88 24.41
N ARG A 110 -3.35 37.91 24.36
CA ARG A 110 -3.02 39.25 24.84
C ARG A 110 -3.72 39.45 26.18
N GLY A 111 -2.99 39.24 27.27
CA GLY A 111 -3.57 39.17 28.59
C GLY A 111 -4.50 37.94 28.73
N ARG A 112 -5.80 38.19 29.00
CA ARG A 112 -6.84 37.15 29.12
C ARG A 112 -7.61 36.88 27.82
N ILE A 113 -7.34 37.63 26.75
CA ILE A 113 -8.10 37.57 25.49
C ILE A 113 -7.30 36.77 24.46
N PHE A 114 -7.99 35.91 23.70
CA PHE A 114 -7.42 35.18 22.57
C PHE A 114 -7.06 36.16 21.42
N ASP A 115 -5.78 36.15 21.00
CA ASP A 115 -5.28 37.00 19.90
C ASP A 115 -5.41 36.30 18.54
N ARG A 116 -6.62 36.33 17.98
CA ARG A 116 -6.94 35.68 16.71
C ARG A 116 -6.16 36.31 15.53
N GLY A 117 -6.04 37.64 15.51
CA GLY A 117 -5.31 38.36 14.45
C GLY A 117 -3.82 38.03 14.46
N GLY A 118 -3.22 38.04 15.65
CA GLY A 118 -1.83 37.64 15.83
C GLY A 118 -1.57 36.18 15.41
N LEU A 119 -2.50 35.29 15.73
CA LEU A 119 -2.44 33.89 15.32
C LEU A 119 -2.47 33.72 13.79
N HIS A 120 -3.41 34.38 13.10
CA HIS A 120 -3.49 34.34 11.64
C HIS A 120 -2.22 34.88 10.98
N ALA A 121 -1.69 36.01 11.48
CA ALA A 121 -0.45 36.56 10.98
C ALA A 121 0.76 35.63 11.20
N GLN A 122 0.79 34.91 12.32
CA GLN A 122 1.83 33.92 12.60
C GLN A 122 1.76 32.76 11.62
N VAL A 123 0.59 32.17 11.45
CA VAL A 123 0.40 31.02 10.54
C VAL A 123 0.65 31.42 9.08
N THR A 124 0.31 32.66 8.68
CA THR A 124 0.65 33.16 7.34
C THR A 124 2.18 33.17 7.11
N ARG A 125 2.95 33.59 8.14
CA ARG A 125 4.42 33.53 8.07
C ARG A 125 4.95 32.10 7.99
N ASP A 126 4.37 31.17 8.78
CA ASP A 126 4.77 29.77 8.79
C ASP A 126 4.45 29.09 7.45
N LEU A 127 3.27 29.36 6.87
CA LEU A 127 2.91 28.88 5.52
C LEU A 127 3.88 29.41 4.45
N ALA A 128 4.28 30.67 4.56
CA ALA A 128 5.26 31.27 3.63
C ALA A 128 6.66 30.64 3.80
N ARG A 129 7.11 30.46 5.05
CA ARG A 129 8.40 29.83 5.38
C ARG A 129 8.53 28.43 4.79
N TYR A 130 7.46 27.63 4.88
CA TYR A 130 7.47 26.23 4.46
C TYR A 130 6.88 26.00 3.06
N GLY A 131 6.52 27.07 2.32
CA GLY A 131 6.10 26.97 0.93
C GLY A 131 4.65 26.51 0.69
N PHE A 132 3.76 26.66 1.69
CA PHE A 132 2.37 26.19 1.59
C PHE A 132 1.33 27.31 1.39
N THR A 133 1.74 28.54 1.10
CA THR A 133 0.86 29.72 0.94
C THR A 133 -0.19 29.57 -0.16
N GLN A 134 0.14 28.83 -1.23
CA GLN A 134 -0.78 28.60 -2.35
C GLN A 134 -1.74 27.43 -2.11
N VAL A 135 -1.49 26.62 -1.09
CA VAL A 135 -2.23 25.36 -0.83
C VAL A 135 -3.31 25.55 0.22
N ILE A 136 -3.06 26.35 1.25
CA ILE A 136 -3.93 26.49 2.43
C ILE A 136 -4.01 27.96 2.85
N ARG A 137 -5.21 28.37 3.34
CA ARG A 137 -5.42 29.69 3.95
C ARG A 137 -5.57 29.57 5.46
N PRO A 138 -5.03 30.53 6.26
CA PRO A 138 -5.10 30.49 7.73
C PRO A 138 -6.52 30.43 8.30
N GLU A 139 -7.49 31.06 7.62
CA GLU A 139 -8.88 31.19 8.05
C GLU A 139 -9.75 29.98 7.66
N GLN A 140 -9.27 29.14 6.77
CA GLN A 140 -10.00 27.99 6.25
C GLN A 140 -10.39 27.04 7.40
N LEU A 141 -11.63 26.52 7.38
CA LEU A 141 -12.09 25.60 8.42
C LEU A 141 -11.57 24.18 8.18
N GLY A 142 -11.23 23.49 9.27
CA GLY A 142 -10.72 22.12 9.23
C GLY A 142 -11.61 21.14 8.45
N ARG A 143 -12.93 21.29 8.51
CA ARG A 143 -13.89 20.44 7.78
C ARG A 143 -13.81 20.56 6.26
N SER A 144 -13.33 21.71 5.73
CA SER A 144 -13.25 21.96 4.30
C SER A 144 -11.91 21.54 3.69
N LEU A 145 -10.98 21.04 4.52
CA LEU A 145 -9.65 20.63 4.06
C LEU A 145 -9.71 19.29 3.32
N SER A 146 -9.01 19.22 2.20
CA SER A 146 -8.69 17.95 1.53
C SER A 146 -7.81 17.05 2.41
N PRO A 147 -7.73 15.74 2.17
CA PRO A 147 -6.82 14.87 2.90
C PRO A 147 -5.37 15.37 2.91
N ALA A 148 -4.87 15.83 1.77
CA ALA A 148 -3.53 16.40 1.64
C ALA A 148 -3.35 17.68 2.46
N GLN A 149 -4.33 18.59 2.42
CA GLN A 149 -4.30 19.81 3.23
C GLN A 149 -4.30 19.50 4.74
N ARG A 150 -5.05 18.49 5.18
CA ARG A 150 -5.03 18.03 6.58
C ARG A 150 -3.63 17.55 6.99
N GLN A 151 -2.96 16.79 6.12
CA GLN A 151 -1.59 16.33 6.36
C GLN A 151 -0.62 17.51 6.52
N ILE A 152 -0.72 18.52 5.68
CA ILE A 152 0.10 19.74 5.78
C ILE A 152 -0.15 20.48 7.10
N VAL A 153 -1.41 20.60 7.55
CA VAL A 153 -1.75 21.21 8.84
C VAL A 153 -1.14 20.43 10.00
N GLU A 154 -1.14 19.10 9.96
CA GLU A 154 -0.53 18.26 10.98
C GLU A 154 1.00 18.45 11.02
N ILE A 155 1.64 18.52 9.85
CA ILE A 155 3.07 18.81 9.72
C ILE A 155 3.39 20.19 10.32
N LEU A 156 2.64 21.23 9.96
CA LEU A 156 2.82 22.57 10.52
C LEU A 156 2.63 22.57 12.05
N ARG A 157 1.65 21.84 12.57
CA ARG A 157 1.44 21.66 14.02
C ARG A 157 2.66 21.02 14.69
N ALA A 158 3.28 20.04 14.05
CA ALA A 158 4.48 19.42 14.57
C ALA A 158 5.68 20.35 14.58
N LEU A 159 5.78 21.30 13.63
CA LEU A 159 6.84 22.29 13.55
C LEU A 159 6.70 23.41 14.57
N THR A 160 5.50 23.70 15.04
CA THR A 160 5.28 24.72 16.06
C THR A 160 5.82 24.26 17.42
N GLY A 161 6.46 25.17 18.17
CA GLY A 161 6.93 24.88 19.52
C GLY A 161 8.29 24.18 19.64
N GLY A 162 9.19 24.36 18.67
CA GLY A 162 10.61 24.01 18.83
C GLY A 162 10.90 22.52 18.70
N ALA A 163 10.42 21.87 17.67
CA ALA A 163 10.75 20.48 17.37
C ALA A 163 12.25 20.30 17.12
N ARG A 164 12.84 19.29 17.73
CA ARG A 164 14.22 18.84 17.52
C ARG A 164 14.28 17.51 16.78
N ILE A 165 13.24 16.72 16.97
CA ILE A 165 13.04 15.40 16.36
C ILE A 165 11.63 15.36 15.81
N ILE A 166 11.48 15.04 14.53
CA ILE A 166 10.17 14.86 13.88
C ILE A 166 10.13 13.47 13.28
N ALA A 167 9.15 12.69 13.67
CA ALA A 167 8.87 11.40 13.05
C ALA A 167 7.62 11.51 12.18
N PHE A 168 7.71 11.05 10.94
CA PHE A 168 6.61 10.96 9.98
C PHE A 168 6.18 9.51 9.80
N ASP A 169 4.91 9.20 10.06
CA ASP A 169 4.33 7.86 9.86
C ASP A 169 3.56 7.83 8.53
N GLU A 170 4.17 7.28 7.49
CA GLU A 170 3.63 7.16 6.13
C GLU A 170 2.99 8.45 5.58
N PRO A 171 3.72 9.58 5.58
CA PRO A 171 3.13 10.90 5.36
C PRO A 171 2.64 11.14 3.94
N THR A 172 2.98 10.27 2.98
CA THR A 172 2.66 10.39 1.55
C THR A 172 1.43 9.61 1.12
N SER A 173 0.80 8.87 2.05
CA SER A 173 -0.30 7.95 1.73
C SER A 173 -1.52 8.63 1.07
N SER A 174 -1.72 9.94 1.31
CA SER A 174 -2.85 10.73 0.80
C SER A 174 -2.40 11.94 -0.06
N LEU A 175 -1.11 12.04 -0.42
CA LEU A 175 -0.54 13.14 -1.17
C LEU A 175 -0.42 12.80 -2.66
N SER A 176 -0.64 13.80 -3.52
CA SER A 176 -0.27 13.77 -4.93
C SER A 176 1.25 13.87 -5.11
N ASP A 177 1.77 13.50 -6.28
CA ASP A 177 3.20 13.56 -6.58
C ASP A 177 3.80 14.97 -6.36
N HIS A 178 3.08 16.02 -6.74
CA HIS A 178 3.50 17.39 -6.52
C HIS A 178 3.59 17.77 -5.02
N GLU A 179 2.67 17.24 -4.20
CA GLU A 179 2.66 17.46 -2.76
C GLU A 179 3.77 16.65 -2.07
N VAL A 180 4.06 15.44 -2.56
CA VAL A 180 5.21 14.63 -2.13
C VAL A 180 6.52 15.37 -2.38
N GLU A 181 6.69 16.00 -3.55
CA GLU A 181 7.85 16.85 -3.85
C GLU A 181 8.00 18.01 -2.86
N SER A 182 6.89 18.63 -2.50
CA SER A 182 6.87 19.72 -1.54
C SER A 182 7.24 19.25 -0.13
N LEU A 183 6.79 18.05 0.27
CA LEU A 183 7.17 17.42 1.53
C LEU A 183 8.68 17.10 1.56
N PHE A 184 9.25 16.56 0.48
CA PHE A 184 10.68 16.25 0.44
C PHE A 184 11.57 17.51 0.51
N ARG A 185 11.15 18.59 -0.13
CA ARG A 185 11.81 19.90 0.02
C ARG A 185 11.76 20.39 1.47
N LEU A 186 10.61 20.26 2.13
CA LEU A 186 10.46 20.59 3.53
C LEU A 186 11.39 19.74 4.42
N ILE A 187 11.46 18.43 4.23
CA ILE A 187 12.37 17.55 4.98
C ILE A 187 13.82 18.01 4.80
N GLY A 188 14.23 18.37 3.57
CA GLY A 188 15.54 18.94 3.31
C GLY A 188 15.81 20.26 4.06
N GLN A 189 14.81 21.14 4.17
CA GLN A 189 14.92 22.38 4.97
C GLN A 189 15.07 22.07 6.46
N LEU A 190 14.26 21.14 7.00
CA LEU A 190 14.31 20.77 8.40
C LEU A 190 15.66 20.16 8.80
N THR A 191 16.20 19.30 7.96
CA THR A 191 17.54 18.70 8.21
C THR A 191 18.65 19.75 8.10
N ALA A 192 18.54 20.71 7.18
CA ALA A 192 19.46 21.84 7.10
C ALA A 192 19.40 22.74 8.36
N GLU A 193 18.24 22.85 9.00
CA GLU A 193 18.05 23.54 10.29
C GLU A 193 18.55 22.70 11.50
N GLY A 194 19.06 21.49 11.28
CA GLY A 194 19.59 20.60 12.32
C GLY A 194 18.53 19.72 13.01
N ILE A 195 17.30 19.67 12.50
CA ILE A 195 16.25 18.81 13.02
C ILE A 195 16.54 17.36 12.58
N ALA A 196 16.43 16.42 13.51
CA ALA A 196 16.48 14.99 13.19
C ALA A 196 15.14 14.54 12.66
N VAL A 197 15.13 13.86 11.53
CA VAL A 197 13.90 13.33 10.91
C VAL A 197 13.91 11.81 10.97
N ILE A 198 12.82 11.21 11.47
CA ILE A 198 12.55 9.77 11.37
C ILE A 198 11.43 9.61 10.36
N TYR A 199 11.71 8.91 9.27
CA TYR A 199 10.79 8.77 8.14
C TYR A 199 10.34 7.32 8.00
N VAL A 200 9.06 7.05 8.28
CA VAL A 200 8.48 5.71 8.12
C VAL A 200 7.77 5.65 6.79
N SER A 201 8.19 4.75 5.92
CA SER A 201 7.51 4.45 4.65
C SER A 201 7.82 3.01 4.24
N HIS A 202 6.92 2.42 3.48
CA HIS A 202 7.12 1.14 2.80
C HIS A 202 7.47 1.32 1.32
N ARG A 203 7.52 2.56 0.83
CA ARG A 203 7.82 2.91 -0.58
C ARG A 203 9.32 3.11 -0.76
N MET A 204 9.98 2.16 -1.41
CA MET A 204 11.44 2.17 -1.61
C MET A 204 11.93 3.45 -2.29
N LYS A 205 11.23 3.92 -3.34
CA LYS A 205 11.60 5.16 -4.06
C LYS A 205 11.67 6.38 -3.15
N GLU A 206 10.77 6.50 -2.18
CA GLU A 206 10.76 7.59 -1.21
C GLU A 206 11.96 7.50 -0.27
N ILE A 207 12.23 6.29 0.24
CA ILE A 207 13.34 6.03 1.17
C ILE A 207 14.68 6.39 0.53
N PHE A 208 14.97 5.88 -0.66
CA PHE A 208 16.23 6.18 -1.35
C PHE A 208 16.40 7.65 -1.70
N ARG A 209 15.30 8.39 -1.79
CA ARG A 209 15.32 9.81 -2.10
C ARG A 209 15.61 10.70 -0.90
N VAL A 210 15.11 10.36 0.29
CA VAL A 210 15.19 11.25 1.46
C VAL A 210 16.12 10.74 2.55
N ALA A 211 16.34 9.42 2.67
CA ALA A 211 17.04 8.85 3.80
C ALA A 211 18.56 9.02 3.70
N THR A 212 19.17 9.29 4.85
CA THR A 212 20.63 9.19 5.05
C THR A 212 21.00 7.79 5.53
N ARG A 213 20.25 7.28 6.51
CA ARG A 213 20.38 5.93 7.08
C ARG A 213 19.03 5.24 7.09
N ILE A 214 19.06 3.92 7.06
CA ILE A 214 17.89 3.06 7.02
C ILE A 214 18.01 2.01 8.11
N LEU A 215 17.08 2.01 9.06
CA LEU A 215 16.94 0.95 10.06
C LEU A 215 15.82 0.02 9.64
N VAL A 216 16.10 -1.28 9.55
CA VAL A 216 15.11 -2.30 9.17
C VAL A 216 14.64 -3.05 10.40
N LEU A 217 13.31 -3.06 10.60
CA LEU A 217 12.62 -3.87 11.61
C LEU A 217 11.97 -5.09 10.96
N ARG A 218 12.03 -6.23 11.63
CA ARG A 218 11.31 -7.45 11.27
C ARG A 218 10.89 -8.20 12.54
N ASP A 219 9.62 -8.61 12.61
CA ASP A 219 9.03 -9.36 13.74
C ASP A 219 9.30 -8.73 15.12
N GLY A 220 9.28 -7.39 15.18
CA GLY A 220 9.50 -6.63 16.41
C GLY A 220 10.96 -6.48 16.82
N ALA A 221 11.93 -6.88 16.01
CA ALA A 221 13.36 -6.76 16.28
C ALA A 221 14.07 -5.92 15.21
N SER A 222 15.19 -5.31 15.57
CA SER A 222 16.10 -4.65 14.63
C SER A 222 16.91 -5.71 13.87
N VAL A 223 16.80 -5.75 12.53
CA VAL A 223 17.56 -6.66 11.67
C VAL A 223 18.92 -6.09 11.30
N GLY A 224 19.00 -4.77 11.20
CA GLY A 224 20.24 -4.08 10.87
C GLY A 224 19.99 -2.67 10.36
N GLU A 225 21.09 -1.95 10.19
CA GLU A 225 21.11 -0.57 9.71
C GLU A 225 22.02 -0.46 8.48
N ARG A 226 21.64 0.39 7.52
CA ARG A 226 22.40 0.65 6.29
C ARG A 226 22.47 2.14 5.99
N LEU A 227 23.54 2.57 5.32
CA LEU A 227 23.58 3.87 4.67
C LEU A 227 22.77 3.79 3.35
N ALA A 228 21.91 4.75 3.11
CA ALA A 228 21.08 4.75 1.91
C ALA A 228 21.90 4.75 0.61
N ALA A 229 23.07 5.39 0.63
CA ALA A 229 23.97 5.45 -0.51
C ALA A 229 24.74 4.15 -0.79
N GLU A 230 24.79 3.22 0.17
CA GLU A 230 25.61 1.99 0.11
C GLU A 230 24.77 0.71 0.02
N THR A 231 23.44 0.83 -0.01
CA THR A 231 22.53 -0.31 -0.07
C THR A 231 21.70 -0.31 -1.33
N THR A 232 21.07 -1.43 -1.60
CA THR A 232 20.16 -1.59 -2.74
C THR A 232 18.76 -1.98 -2.27
N GLU A 233 17.76 -1.75 -3.14
CA GLU A 233 16.38 -2.17 -2.88
C GLU A 233 16.30 -3.67 -2.58
N ALA A 234 17.03 -4.49 -3.35
CA ALA A 234 17.08 -5.94 -3.16
C ALA A 234 17.62 -6.34 -1.78
N GLU A 235 18.64 -5.64 -1.28
CA GLU A 235 19.18 -5.89 0.06
C GLU A 235 18.19 -5.53 1.15
N LEU A 236 17.54 -4.37 1.06
CA LEU A 236 16.54 -3.93 2.03
C LEU A 236 15.35 -4.89 2.08
N VAL A 237 14.85 -5.32 0.92
CA VAL A 237 13.77 -6.33 0.83
C VAL A 237 14.22 -7.64 1.48
N ARG A 238 15.44 -8.10 1.23
CA ARG A 238 15.98 -9.30 1.88
C ARG A 238 16.02 -9.16 3.41
N MET A 239 16.43 -8.01 3.91
CA MET A 239 16.42 -7.73 5.35
C MET A 239 15.01 -7.72 5.92
N MET A 240 14.04 -7.13 5.23
CA MET A 240 12.64 -7.04 5.65
C MET A 240 11.94 -8.40 5.67
N VAL A 241 12.10 -9.18 4.58
CA VAL A 241 11.39 -10.46 4.37
C VAL A 241 12.18 -11.65 4.91
N GLY A 242 13.50 -11.54 4.97
CA GLY A 242 14.40 -12.63 5.37
C GLY A 242 14.64 -13.68 4.30
N ARG A 243 14.24 -13.40 3.03
CA ARG A 243 14.44 -14.27 1.86
C ARG A 243 14.90 -13.44 0.68
N ASP A 244 15.60 -14.06 -0.28
CA ASP A 244 16.00 -13.40 -1.52
C ASP A 244 14.78 -13.05 -2.39
N LEU A 245 14.85 -11.90 -3.09
CA LEU A 245 13.82 -11.48 -4.05
C LEU A 245 13.58 -12.54 -5.14
N SER A 246 14.63 -13.22 -5.61
CA SER A 246 14.51 -14.32 -6.54
C SER A 246 13.68 -15.49 -6.01
N ALA A 247 13.68 -15.71 -4.68
CA ALA A 247 12.84 -16.70 -4.03
C ALA A 247 11.37 -16.27 -3.90
N LEU A 248 11.06 -14.97 -4.06
CA LEU A 248 9.66 -14.49 -4.07
C LEU A 248 8.90 -14.94 -5.32
N PHE A 249 9.62 -15.10 -6.44
CA PHE A 249 9.08 -15.53 -7.73
C PHE A 249 9.47 -16.98 -8.06
N ALA A 250 9.60 -17.83 -7.02
CA ALA A 250 9.80 -19.26 -7.23
C ALA A 250 8.67 -19.83 -8.09
N ARG A 251 9.03 -20.61 -9.12
CA ARG A 251 8.07 -21.17 -10.07
C ARG A 251 7.99 -22.67 -9.96
N SER A 252 6.74 -23.14 -9.97
CA SER A 252 6.45 -24.57 -10.13
C SER A 252 6.55 -24.99 -11.58
N PRO A 253 7.12 -26.16 -11.90
CA PRO A 253 7.06 -26.73 -13.23
C PRO A 253 5.59 -26.87 -13.68
N ARG A 254 5.27 -26.37 -14.88
CA ARG A 254 3.92 -26.44 -15.42
C ARG A 254 3.93 -26.60 -16.93
N SER A 255 2.89 -27.26 -17.45
CA SER A 255 2.66 -27.41 -18.90
C SER A 255 1.47 -26.55 -19.29
N LEU A 256 1.58 -25.89 -20.46
CA LEU A 256 0.48 -25.10 -20.99
C LEU A 256 -0.58 -26.02 -21.60
N GLY A 257 -1.83 -25.82 -21.17
CA GLY A 257 -3.00 -26.52 -21.67
C GLY A 257 -3.70 -25.81 -22.83
N PRO A 258 -5.00 -26.08 -23.04
CA PRO A 258 -5.81 -25.43 -24.06
C PRO A 258 -5.99 -23.92 -23.80
N VAL A 259 -6.43 -23.20 -24.84
CA VAL A 259 -6.77 -21.77 -24.71
C VAL A 259 -8.03 -21.61 -23.87
N MET A 260 -7.93 -20.86 -22.78
CA MET A 260 -9.03 -20.62 -21.86
C MET A 260 -9.68 -19.25 -22.03
N LEU A 261 -8.93 -18.25 -22.47
CA LEU A 261 -9.41 -16.92 -22.85
C LEU A 261 -8.80 -16.54 -24.19
N ARG A 262 -9.59 -16.07 -25.13
CA ARG A 262 -9.10 -15.49 -26.39
C ARG A 262 -9.90 -14.22 -26.69
N LEU A 263 -9.17 -13.17 -26.99
CA LEU A 263 -9.71 -11.90 -27.48
C LEU A 263 -9.34 -11.76 -28.96
N ARG A 264 -10.27 -11.33 -29.80
CA ARG A 264 -10.06 -11.08 -31.23
C ARG A 264 -10.64 -9.73 -31.62
N GLY A 265 -9.79 -8.76 -31.85
CA GLY A 265 -10.19 -7.42 -32.28
C GLY A 265 -11.09 -6.70 -31.28
N VAL A 266 -10.98 -6.98 -29.98
CA VAL A 266 -11.83 -6.40 -28.96
C VAL A 266 -11.64 -4.90 -28.91
N THR A 267 -12.76 -4.18 -29.09
CA THR A 267 -12.80 -2.70 -29.10
C THR A 267 -13.92 -2.22 -28.17
N THR A 268 -13.64 -1.17 -27.41
CA THR A 268 -14.56 -0.43 -26.55
C THR A 268 -14.42 1.07 -26.79
N ALA A 269 -14.91 1.91 -25.90
CA ALA A 269 -14.63 3.35 -25.93
C ALA A 269 -13.15 3.67 -25.60
N ASP A 270 -12.50 2.82 -24.80
CA ASP A 270 -11.19 3.09 -24.19
C ASP A 270 -10.07 2.24 -24.78
N VAL A 271 -10.39 1.11 -25.43
CA VAL A 271 -9.41 0.21 -26.04
C VAL A 271 -9.81 -0.17 -27.46
N ALA A 272 -8.83 -0.42 -28.33
CA ALA A 272 -9.06 -0.68 -29.74
C ALA A 272 -8.21 -1.87 -30.26
N ASP A 273 -8.88 -2.79 -30.96
CA ASP A 273 -8.29 -3.92 -31.69
C ASP A 273 -7.40 -4.82 -30.85
N ILE A 274 -7.86 -5.14 -29.63
CA ILE A 274 -7.09 -6.00 -28.72
C ILE A 274 -7.25 -7.47 -29.09
N SER A 275 -6.13 -8.13 -29.38
CA SER A 275 -6.08 -9.54 -29.78
C SER A 275 -4.97 -10.28 -29.08
N PHE A 276 -5.29 -11.25 -28.22
CA PHE A 276 -4.37 -12.19 -27.59
C PHE A 276 -5.14 -13.39 -27.00
N ALA A 277 -4.40 -14.38 -26.53
CA ALA A 277 -4.98 -15.53 -25.84
C ALA A 277 -4.24 -15.86 -24.56
N VAL A 278 -4.93 -16.47 -23.59
CA VAL A 278 -4.36 -17.00 -22.34
C VAL A 278 -4.69 -18.49 -22.25
N ARG A 279 -3.70 -19.32 -22.01
CA ARG A 279 -3.84 -20.78 -21.92
C ARG A 279 -4.03 -21.25 -20.48
N ALA A 280 -4.59 -22.44 -20.30
CA ALA A 280 -4.59 -23.11 -19.01
C ALA A 280 -3.15 -23.30 -18.52
N GLY A 281 -2.86 -22.97 -17.28
CA GLY A 281 -1.53 -23.03 -16.70
C GLY A 281 -0.61 -21.84 -17.08
N GLU A 282 -1.11 -20.84 -17.79
CA GLU A 282 -0.34 -19.67 -18.23
C GLU A 282 -0.64 -18.46 -17.36
N VAL A 283 0.41 -17.70 -17.04
CA VAL A 283 0.30 -16.36 -16.48
C VAL A 283 0.72 -15.35 -17.55
N VAL A 284 -0.25 -14.60 -18.07
CA VAL A 284 0.00 -13.49 -18.99
C VAL A 284 -0.08 -12.18 -18.20
N ALA A 285 0.90 -11.30 -18.33
CA ALA A 285 0.85 -9.98 -17.73
C ALA A 285 0.50 -8.91 -18.76
N LEU A 286 -0.36 -7.97 -18.40
CA LEU A 286 -0.57 -6.71 -19.12
C LEU A 286 0.32 -5.64 -18.47
N ALA A 287 1.27 -5.11 -19.22
CA ALA A 287 2.15 -4.01 -18.85
C ALA A 287 1.80 -2.74 -19.62
N GLY A 288 2.23 -1.58 -19.14
CA GLY A 288 2.01 -0.28 -19.77
C GLY A 288 2.01 0.85 -18.74
N LEU A 289 2.05 2.08 -19.20
CA LEU A 289 1.97 3.25 -18.34
C LEU A 289 0.54 3.44 -17.78
N VAL A 290 0.40 4.32 -16.79
CA VAL A 290 -0.91 4.71 -16.26
C VAL A 290 -1.77 5.27 -17.39
N GLY A 291 -3.02 4.79 -17.52
CA GLY A 291 -3.91 5.16 -18.62
C GLY A 291 -3.70 4.38 -19.93
N ALA A 292 -2.90 3.31 -19.93
CA ALA A 292 -2.67 2.48 -21.13
C ALA A 292 -3.89 1.63 -21.56
N GLY A 293 -4.98 1.59 -20.77
CA GLY A 293 -6.20 0.84 -21.12
C GLY A 293 -6.27 -0.56 -20.51
N ARG A 294 -5.37 -0.93 -19.61
CA ARG A 294 -5.29 -2.28 -19.00
C ARG A 294 -6.49 -2.64 -18.15
N THR A 295 -6.85 -1.78 -17.20
CA THR A 295 -8.02 -1.94 -16.32
C THR A 295 -9.32 -1.85 -17.11
N GLU A 296 -9.41 -0.95 -18.09
CA GLU A 296 -10.53 -0.78 -19.00
C GLU A 296 -10.79 -2.07 -19.81
N LEU A 297 -9.71 -2.73 -20.28
CA LEU A 297 -9.82 -4.03 -20.93
C LEU A 297 -10.33 -5.12 -19.97
N ALA A 298 -9.88 -5.14 -18.72
CA ALA A 298 -10.38 -6.08 -17.71
C ALA A 298 -11.89 -5.90 -17.47
N HIS A 299 -12.36 -4.64 -17.36
CA HIS A 299 -13.78 -4.32 -17.23
C HIS A 299 -14.60 -4.75 -18.47
N ALA A 300 -14.06 -4.60 -19.68
CA ALA A 300 -14.69 -5.09 -20.89
C ALA A 300 -14.82 -6.62 -20.89
N VAL A 301 -13.75 -7.34 -20.54
CA VAL A 301 -13.69 -8.82 -20.51
C VAL A 301 -14.63 -9.40 -19.45
N ILE A 302 -14.95 -8.68 -18.38
CA ILE A 302 -15.98 -9.13 -17.43
C ILE A 302 -17.39 -8.62 -17.75
N GLY A 303 -17.59 -7.87 -18.83
CA GLY A 303 -18.88 -7.39 -19.27
C GLY A 303 -19.43 -6.19 -18.47
N ASP A 304 -18.56 -5.46 -17.78
CA ASP A 304 -18.88 -4.20 -17.09
C ASP A 304 -18.89 -3.02 -18.07
N THR A 305 -17.98 -3.05 -19.06
CA THR A 305 -17.91 -2.10 -20.18
C THR A 305 -18.38 -2.79 -21.47
N PRO A 306 -19.24 -2.18 -22.29
CA PRO A 306 -19.71 -2.78 -23.53
C PRO A 306 -18.59 -2.92 -24.58
N ILE A 307 -18.49 -4.11 -25.18
CA ILE A 307 -17.64 -4.36 -26.34
C ILE A 307 -18.40 -3.92 -27.58
N THR A 308 -17.82 -3.00 -28.37
CA THR A 308 -18.42 -2.43 -29.58
C THR A 308 -18.04 -3.20 -30.84
N ALA A 309 -16.87 -3.84 -30.86
CA ALA A 309 -16.39 -4.71 -31.94
C ALA A 309 -15.50 -5.81 -31.41
N GLY A 310 -15.33 -6.88 -32.20
CA GLY A 310 -14.52 -8.04 -31.83
C GLY A 310 -15.28 -9.12 -31.09
N GLU A 311 -14.55 -10.15 -30.69
CA GLU A 311 -15.11 -11.35 -30.08
C GLU A 311 -14.29 -11.80 -28.87
N VAL A 312 -14.97 -12.36 -27.85
CA VAL A 312 -14.38 -13.02 -26.70
C VAL A 312 -14.75 -14.49 -26.71
N GLU A 313 -13.75 -15.36 -26.60
CA GLU A 313 -13.94 -16.80 -26.42
C GLU A 313 -13.46 -17.22 -25.04
N VAL A 314 -14.24 -18.07 -24.37
CA VAL A 314 -13.86 -18.70 -23.10
C VAL A 314 -13.94 -20.22 -23.25
N ALA A 315 -12.86 -20.93 -22.93
CA ALA A 315 -12.71 -22.37 -23.15
C ALA A 315 -13.11 -22.75 -24.60
N GLU A 316 -12.56 -22.03 -25.58
CA GLU A 316 -12.79 -22.19 -27.03
C GLU A 316 -14.24 -21.99 -27.50
N LYS A 317 -15.06 -21.35 -26.68
CA LYS A 317 -16.47 -21.05 -27.02
C LYS A 317 -16.67 -19.53 -27.04
N PRO A 318 -17.31 -18.99 -28.11
CA PRO A 318 -17.64 -17.58 -28.13
C PRO A 318 -18.66 -17.25 -27.04
N VAL A 319 -18.43 -16.17 -26.32
CA VAL A 319 -19.29 -15.70 -25.23
C VAL A 319 -19.74 -14.27 -25.46
N ARG A 320 -21.01 -13.99 -25.12
CA ARG A 320 -21.52 -12.62 -25.11
C ARG A 320 -21.54 -12.10 -23.68
N LEU A 321 -20.66 -11.16 -23.41
CA LEU A 321 -20.48 -10.57 -22.09
C LEU A 321 -21.23 -9.24 -22.01
N ARG A 322 -22.47 -9.26 -21.52
CA ARG A 322 -23.34 -8.07 -21.33
C ARG A 322 -23.42 -7.63 -19.88
N SER A 323 -22.87 -8.43 -18.99
CA SER A 323 -22.88 -8.18 -17.56
C SER A 323 -21.80 -9.01 -16.85
N PRO A 324 -21.32 -8.62 -15.65
CA PRO A 324 -20.45 -9.44 -14.84
C PRO A 324 -21.02 -10.83 -14.49
N ARG A 325 -22.34 -10.98 -14.48
CA ARG A 325 -22.99 -12.30 -14.30
C ARG A 325 -22.71 -13.26 -15.47
N ASP A 326 -22.66 -12.75 -16.68
CA ASP A 326 -22.37 -13.57 -17.86
C ASP A 326 -20.92 -14.02 -17.84
N ALA A 327 -19.97 -13.14 -17.45
CA ALA A 327 -18.56 -13.48 -17.27
C ALA A 327 -18.38 -14.56 -16.20
N VAL A 328 -19.00 -14.41 -15.02
CA VAL A 328 -18.94 -15.42 -13.95
C VAL A 328 -19.55 -16.76 -14.38
N ARG A 329 -20.62 -16.77 -15.17
CA ARG A 329 -21.20 -18.01 -15.75
C ARG A 329 -20.27 -18.66 -16.76
N ALA A 330 -19.55 -17.87 -17.54
CA ALA A 330 -18.55 -18.35 -18.50
C ALA A 330 -17.29 -18.89 -17.80
N GLY A 331 -17.10 -18.62 -16.51
CA GLY A 331 -15.93 -19.06 -15.73
C GLY A 331 -14.83 -18.02 -15.61
N LEU A 332 -15.13 -16.76 -15.92
CA LEU A 332 -14.23 -15.61 -15.70
C LEU A 332 -14.41 -15.05 -14.29
N ALA A 333 -13.33 -14.53 -13.71
CA ALA A 333 -13.34 -13.85 -12.43
C ALA A 333 -12.40 -12.66 -12.44
N LEU A 334 -12.78 -11.55 -11.81
CA LEU A 334 -11.96 -10.37 -11.63
C LEU A 334 -11.71 -10.11 -10.14
N ALA A 335 -10.43 -9.98 -9.77
CA ALA A 335 -10.00 -9.34 -8.55
C ALA A 335 -9.61 -7.90 -8.91
N PRO A 336 -10.43 -6.90 -8.61
CA PRO A 336 -10.20 -5.53 -9.04
C PRO A 336 -9.16 -4.82 -8.19
N GLU A 337 -8.60 -3.73 -8.71
CA GLU A 337 -7.61 -2.87 -8.06
C GLU A 337 -8.12 -2.34 -6.71
N GLU A 338 -9.31 -1.75 -6.67
CA GLU A 338 -9.93 -1.15 -5.47
C GLU A 338 -10.73 -2.17 -4.66
N ARG A 339 -10.02 -3.17 -4.09
CA ARG A 339 -10.66 -4.29 -3.38
C ARG A 339 -11.64 -3.88 -2.28
N LYS A 340 -11.39 -2.75 -1.57
CA LYS A 340 -12.26 -2.29 -0.48
C LYS A 340 -13.59 -1.75 -0.96
N GLN A 341 -13.64 -1.16 -2.16
CA GLN A 341 -14.83 -0.53 -2.73
C GLN A 341 -15.54 -1.46 -3.71
N GLN A 342 -14.79 -2.22 -4.50
CA GLN A 342 -15.32 -2.99 -5.62
C GLN A 342 -15.44 -4.49 -5.34
N ALA A 343 -14.59 -5.05 -4.44
CA ALA A 343 -14.59 -6.49 -4.22
C ALA A 343 -15.17 -6.91 -2.87
N LEU A 344 -14.86 -6.24 -1.77
CA LEU A 344 -15.15 -6.72 -0.42
C LEU A 344 -16.37 -6.02 0.20
N LEU A 345 -17.21 -6.80 0.84
CA LEU A 345 -18.25 -6.31 1.74
C LEU A 345 -17.62 -6.09 3.12
N MET A 346 -17.03 -4.90 3.35
CA MET A 346 -16.14 -4.61 4.47
C MET A 346 -16.74 -4.90 5.85
N LYS A 347 -18.04 -4.66 6.05
CA LYS A 347 -18.78 -4.92 7.30
C LYS A 347 -19.33 -6.37 7.40
N ARG A 348 -18.95 -7.24 6.47
CA ARG A 348 -19.32 -8.65 6.48
C ARG A 348 -18.14 -9.53 6.87
N SER A 349 -18.47 -10.74 7.30
CA SER A 349 -17.46 -11.70 7.74
C SER A 349 -16.59 -12.21 6.58
N VAL A 350 -15.42 -12.78 6.91
CA VAL A 350 -14.56 -13.52 5.97
C VAL A 350 -15.36 -14.61 5.26
N ARG A 351 -16.17 -15.40 6.01
CA ARG A 351 -17.05 -16.42 5.46
C ARG A 351 -18.03 -15.86 4.43
N ASP A 352 -18.74 -14.78 4.77
CA ASP A 352 -19.74 -14.18 3.88
C ASP A 352 -19.09 -13.69 2.59
N ASN A 353 -17.88 -13.09 2.70
CA ASN A 353 -17.10 -12.64 1.55
C ASN A 353 -16.61 -13.79 0.65
N ILE A 354 -16.10 -14.87 1.21
CA ILE A 354 -15.65 -16.03 0.44
C ILE A 354 -16.83 -16.69 -0.28
N CYS A 355 -17.96 -16.86 0.41
CA CYS A 355 -19.11 -17.59 -0.12
C CYS A 355 -19.99 -16.78 -1.07
N LEU A 356 -19.76 -15.45 -1.22
CA LEU A 356 -20.60 -14.55 -2.00
C LEU A 356 -20.88 -15.06 -3.42
N ALA A 357 -19.85 -15.52 -4.12
CA ALA A 357 -19.96 -15.99 -5.51
C ALA A 357 -20.61 -17.38 -5.67
N VAL A 358 -20.80 -18.11 -4.57
CA VAL A 358 -21.34 -19.48 -4.56
C VAL A 358 -22.66 -19.63 -3.81
N LEU A 359 -23.24 -18.56 -3.32
CA LEU A 359 -24.49 -18.59 -2.53
C LEU A 359 -25.62 -19.36 -3.23
N SER A 360 -25.75 -19.24 -4.56
CA SER A 360 -26.74 -19.97 -5.33
C SER A 360 -26.55 -21.50 -5.31
N ARG A 361 -25.32 -22.00 -5.13
CA ARG A 361 -25.00 -23.42 -5.00
C ARG A 361 -25.23 -23.93 -3.57
N LEU A 362 -25.23 -23.02 -2.57
CA LEU A 362 -25.33 -23.33 -1.15
C LEU A 362 -26.77 -23.25 -0.61
N GLN A 363 -27.71 -22.83 -1.44
CA GLN A 363 -29.11 -22.69 -1.06
C GLN A 363 -29.92 -23.96 -1.36
N ARG A 364 -30.76 -24.34 -0.38
CA ARG A 364 -31.81 -25.32 -0.56
C ARG A 364 -33.14 -24.67 -0.16
N PHE A 365 -34.14 -24.70 -1.03
CA PHE A 365 -35.40 -24.00 -0.81
C PHE A 365 -35.23 -22.48 -0.51
N ARG A 366 -34.30 -21.80 -1.18
CA ARG A 366 -33.94 -20.38 -0.94
C ARG A 366 -33.31 -20.07 0.43
N ILE A 367 -32.99 -21.11 1.21
CA ILE A 367 -32.29 -20.97 2.49
C ILE A 367 -30.84 -21.39 2.30
N VAL A 368 -29.91 -20.49 2.66
CA VAL A 368 -28.46 -20.76 2.56
C VAL A 368 -28.03 -21.63 3.75
N SER A 369 -27.31 -22.70 3.47
CA SER A 369 -26.79 -23.60 4.50
C SER A 369 -25.53 -23.00 5.17
N ARG A 370 -25.68 -22.52 6.40
CA ARG A 370 -24.58 -22.01 7.23
C ARG A 370 -23.45 -23.01 7.42
N ALA A 371 -23.78 -24.30 7.56
CA ALA A 371 -22.77 -25.33 7.69
C ALA A 371 -21.95 -25.54 6.41
N ALA A 372 -22.59 -25.42 5.23
CA ALA A 372 -21.90 -25.47 3.95
C ALA A 372 -21.02 -24.25 3.71
N GLU A 373 -21.51 -23.03 4.02
CA GLU A 373 -20.71 -21.81 4.00
C GLU A 373 -19.46 -21.96 4.88
N SER A 374 -19.64 -22.40 6.12
CA SER A 374 -18.52 -22.55 7.06
C SER A 374 -17.48 -23.55 6.58
N ARG A 375 -17.89 -24.69 5.99
CA ARG A 375 -16.94 -25.66 5.41
C ARG A 375 -16.13 -25.08 4.27
N ILE A 376 -16.77 -24.36 3.34
CA ILE A 376 -16.08 -23.74 2.21
C ILE A 376 -15.12 -22.66 2.71
N ALA A 377 -15.59 -21.76 3.57
CA ALA A 377 -14.76 -20.69 4.09
C ALA A 377 -13.55 -21.21 4.87
N THR A 378 -13.76 -22.22 5.75
CA THR A 378 -12.66 -22.82 6.51
C THR A 378 -11.63 -23.48 5.59
N ARG A 379 -12.08 -24.22 4.55
CA ARG A 379 -11.18 -24.81 3.57
C ARG A 379 -10.28 -23.76 2.92
N TYR A 380 -10.83 -22.70 2.36
CA TYR A 380 -10.04 -21.69 1.62
C TYR A 380 -9.25 -20.77 2.55
N VAL A 381 -9.71 -20.52 3.77
CA VAL A 381 -8.92 -19.82 4.79
C VAL A 381 -7.64 -20.61 5.11
N GLN A 382 -7.74 -21.93 5.26
CA GLN A 382 -6.59 -22.80 5.48
C GLN A 382 -5.69 -22.89 4.23
N GLU A 383 -6.28 -23.14 3.07
CA GLU A 383 -5.56 -23.34 1.81
C GLU A 383 -4.74 -22.11 1.40
N LEU A 384 -5.30 -20.91 1.54
CA LEU A 384 -4.64 -19.65 1.22
C LEU A 384 -3.94 -19.01 2.44
N ARG A 385 -3.95 -19.68 3.58
CA ARG A 385 -3.35 -19.21 4.83
C ARG A 385 -3.82 -17.78 5.17
N VAL A 386 -5.13 -17.54 5.12
CA VAL A 386 -5.72 -16.27 5.54
C VAL A 386 -5.58 -16.13 7.05
N ARG A 387 -4.84 -15.14 7.51
CA ARG A 387 -4.66 -14.91 8.95
C ARG A 387 -5.90 -14.21 9.51
N THR A 388 -6.78 -14.97 10.12
CA THR A 388 -7.99 -14.50 10.80
C THR A 388 -8.22 -15.35 12.06
N PRO A 389 -8.62 -14.73 13.20
CA PRO A 389 -8.97 -15.48 14.42
C PRO A 389 -10.14 -16.45 14.20
N THR A 390 -11.14 -16.02 13.43
CA THR A 390 -12.33 -16.80 13.10
C THR A 390 -12.83 -16.44 11.70
N ILE A 391 -13.54 -17.37 11.05
CA ILE A 391 -14.20 -17.09 9.77
C ILE A 391 -15.37 -16.09 9.87
N THR A 392 -15.83 -15.78 11.09
CA THR A 392 -16.90 -14.81 11.37
C THR A 392 -16.36 -13.41 11.62
N GLN A 393 -15.03 -13.22 11.66
CA GLN A 393 -14.37 -11.92 11.77
C GLN A 393 -14.74 -11.02 10.60
N GLU A 394 -14.99 -9.74 10.86
CA GLU A 394 -15.21 -8.75 9.78
C GLU A 394 -13.94 -8.55 8.95
N VAL A 395 -14.11 -8.52 7.63
CA VAL A 395 -13.00 -8.35 6.68
C VAL A 395 -12.32 -6.98 6.84
N SER A 396 -13.03 -5.95 7.31
CA SER A 396 -12.48 -4.63 7.59
C SER A 396 -11.28 -4.63 8.55
N THR A 397 -11.22 -5.61 9.45
CA THR A 397 -10.18 -5.73 10.47
C THR A 397 -8.93 -6.49 10.00
N LEU A 398 -8.97 -7.08 8.81
CA LEU A 398 -7.84 -7.81 8.24
C LEU A 398 -6.81 -6.88 7.59
N SER A 399 -5.54 -7.31 7.58
CA SER A 399 -4.50 -6.66 6.77
C SER A 399 -4.80 -6.73 5.28
N GLY A 400 -4.19 -5.82 4.48
CA GLY A 400 -4.38 -5.78 3.03
C GLY A 400 -4.13 -7.11 2.33
N GLY A 401 -3.06 -7.82 2.68
CA GLY A 401 -2.76 -9.15 2.13
C GLY A 401 -3.82 -10.19 2.46
N ASN A 402 -4.38 -10.20 3.69
CA ASN A 402 -5.45 -11.13 4.05
C ASN A 402 -6.79 -10.78 3.39
N GLN A 403 -7.05 -9.49 3.17
CA GLN A 403 -8.18 -9.03 2.35
C GLN A 403 -8.07 -9.54 0.92
N GLN A 404 -6.88 -9.42 0.29
CA GLN A 404 -6.63 -9.91 -1.06
C GLN A 404 -6.79 -11.43 -1.15
N LYS A 405 -6.23 -12.18 -0.19
CA LYS A 405 -6.44 -13.63 -0.10
C LYS A 405 -7.92 -14.00 0.03
N THR A 406 -8.73 -13.19 0.72
CA THR A 406 -10.18 -13.40 0.83
C THR A 406 -10.89 -13.21 -0.51
N VAL A 407 -10.45 -12.23 -1.34
CA VAL A 407 -10.97 -12.06 -2.72
C VAL A 407 -10.60 -13.26 -3.60
N LEU A 408 -9.35 -13.73 -3.54
CA LEU A 408 -8.91 -14.93 -4.27
C LEU A 408 -9.70 -16.17 -3.83
N ALA A 409 -9.88 -16.36 -2.52
CA ALA A 409 -10.67 -17.46 -1.95
C ALA A 409 -12.10 -17.51 -2.50
N ARG A 410 -12.77 -16.36 -2.71
CA ARG A 410 -14.09 -16.26 -3.34
C ARG A 410 -14.12 -16.87 -4.74
N TRP A 411 -13.12 -16.51 -5.56
CA TRP A 411 -13.07 -16.95 -6.95
C TRP A 411 -12.65 -18.41 -7.09
N LEU A 412 -11.80 -18.90 -6.18
CA LEU A 412 -11.48 -20.33 -6.07
C LEU A 412 -12.69 -21.14 -5.61
N ALA A 413 -13.47 -20.66 -4.63
CA ALA A 413 -14.72 -21.30 -4.23
C ALA A 413 -15.72 -21.40 -5.38
N ARG A 414 -15.68 -20.45 -6.33
CA ARG A 414 -16.49 -20.45 -7.56
C ARG A 414 -15.95 -21.39 -8.63
N GLU A 415 -14.69 -21.87 -8.50
CA GLU A 415 -14.00 -22.68 -9.51
C GLU A 415 -13.85 -21.92 -10.85
N ALA A 416 -13.44 -20.65 -10.74
CA ALA A 416 -13.17 -19.85 -11.92
C ALA A 416 -12.00 -20.44 -12.72
N ARG A 417 -12.16 -20.47 -14.04
CA ARG A 417 -11.16 -21.04 -14.98
C ARG A 417 -10.16 -20.02 -15.44
N VAL A 418 -10.59 -18.78 -15.54
CA VAL A 418 -9.78 -17.62 -15.90
C VAL A 418 -9.85 -16.61 -14.77
N LEU A 419 -8.69 -16.24 -14.23
CA LEU A 419 -8.56 -15.25 -13.17
C LEU A 419 -7.89 -14.00 -13.74
N ILE A 420 -8.61 -12.89 -13.69
CA ILE A 420 -8.07 -11.57 -14.01
C ILE A 420 -7.74 -10.89 -12.68
N LEU A 421 -6.47 -10.53 -12.50
CA LEU A 421 -5.96 -9.96 -11.26
C LEU A 421 -5.44 -8.56 -11.58
N ASP A 422 -6.22 -7.54 -11.21
CA ASP A 422 -5.85 -6.15 -11.42
C ASP A 422 -5.18 -5.58 -10.19
N GLU A 423 -3.92 -5.21 -10.32
CA GLU A 423 -3.02 -4.72 -9.26
C GLU A 423 -3.09 -5.60 -8.00
N PRO A 424 -2.81 -6.93 -8.10
CA PRO A 424 -3.12 -7.89 -7.03
C PRO A 424 -2.38 -7.63 -5.73
N THR A 425 -1.31 -6.87 -5.76
CA THR A 425 -0.48 -6.56 -4.58
C THR A 425 -0.51 -5.10 -4.17
N ARG A 426 -1.34 -4.26 -4.80
CA ARG A 426 -1.47 -2.85 -4.44
C ARG A 426 -1.92 -2.67 -2.99
N GLY A 427 -1.16 -1.88 -2.21
CA GLY A 427 -1.43 -1.64 -0.79
C GLY A 427 -1.29 -2.90 0.08
N VAL A 428 -0.43 -3.82 -0.34
CA VAL A 428 -0.05 -5.03 0.39
C VAL A 428 1.42 -4.90 0.79
N ASP A 429 1.76 -5.33 1.99
CA ASP A 429 3.15 -5.35 2.46
C ASP A 429 4.00 -6.40 1.70
N VAL A 430 5.31 -6.22 1.73
CA VAL A 430 6.25 -7.01 0.90
C VAL A 430 6.17 -8.52 1.20
N GLY A 431 6.00 -8.89 2.47
CA GLY A 431 5.88 -10.31 2.83
C GLY A 431 4.56 -10.93 2.39
N ALA A 432 3.47 -10.17 2.46
CA ALA A 432 2.18 -10.64 1.94
C ALA A 432 2.15 -10.64 0.40
N LYS A 433 2.94 -9.81 -0.30
CA LYS A 433 3.16 -9.90 -1.76
C LYS A 433 3.71 -11.28 -2.12
N ALA A 434 4.74 -11.75 -1.41
CA ALA A 434 5.33 -13.07 -1.61
C ALA A 434 4.31 -14.20 -1.52
N ASP A 435 3.43 -14.14 -0.52
CA ASP A 435 2.35 -15.11 -0.34
C ASP A 435 1.37 -15.08 -1.52
N ILE A 436 1.03 -13.89 -2.04
CA ILE A 436 0.14 -13.74 -3.20
C ILE A 436 0.79 -14.31 -4.45
N TYR A 437 2.09 -14.04 -4.68
CA TYR A 437 2.83 -14.59 -5.81
C TYR A 437 2.87 -16.12 -5.78
N ALA A 438 3.14 -16.70 -4.61
CA ALA A 438 3.10 -18.14 -4.43
C ALA A 438 1.70 -18.74 -4.70
N ILE A 439 0.63 -18.01 -4.33
CA ILE A 439 -0.75 -18.43 -4.65
C ILE A 439 -0.98 -18.37 -6.16
N ILE A 440 -0.56 -17.30 -6.84
CA ILE A 440 -0.70 -17.15 -8.31
C ILE A 440 0.04 -18.28 -9.03
N ASP A 441 1.29 -18.55 -8.64
CA ASP A 441 2.09 -19.64 -9.21
C ASP A 441 1.44 -21.02 -9.00
N LYS A 442 0.98 -21.30 -7.78
CA LYS A 442 0.26 -22.54 -7.46
C LYS A 442 -0.99 -22.70 -8.32
N LEU A 443 -1.81 -21.65 -8.47
CA LEU A 443 -3.03 -21.70 -9.27
C LEU A 443 -2.75 -21.93 -10.75
N ALA A 444 -1.70 -21.32 -11.29
CA ALA A 444 -1.25 -21.60 -12.65
C ALA A 444 -0.77 -23.04 -12.79
N ALA A 445 0.03 -23.55 -11.84
CA ALA A 445 0.46 -24.96 -11.84
C ALA A 445 -0.72 -25.96 -11.76
N GLU A 446 -1.82 -25.57 -11.10
CA GLU A 446 -3.09 -26.35 -11.03
C GLU A 446 -3.95 -26.18 -12.29
N GLY A 447 -3.49 -25.44 -13.32
CA GLY A 447 -4.15 -25.31 -14.61
C GLY A 447 -5.05 -24.10 -14.78
N SER A 448 -5.08 -23.14 -13.84
CA SER A 448 -5.81 -21.89 -14.03
C SER A 448 -5.14 -21.03 -15.10
N ALA A 449 -5.93 -20.38 -15.95
CA ALA A 449 -5.44 -19.31 -16.84
C ALA A 449 -5.47 -17.98 -16.08
N ILE A 450 -4.36 -17.26 -16.03
CA ILE A 450 -4.23 -16.07 -15.21
C ILE A 450 -3.81 -14.88 -16.07
N LEU A 451 -4.57 -13.80 -15.99
CA LEU A 451 -4.23 -12.50 -16.57
C LEU A 451 -3.92 -11.54 -15.41
N VAL A 452 -2.66 -11.11 -15.29
CA VAL A 452 -2.21 -10.16 -14.28
C VAL A 452 -2.07 -8.78 -14.91
N ILE A 453 -2.62 -7.78 -14.28
CA ILE A 453 -2.40 -6.37 -14.59
C ILE A 453 -1.57 -5.80 -13.46
N SER A 454 -0.40 -5.23 -13.75
CA SER A 454 0.44 -4.60 -12.74
C SER A 454 1.18 -3.38 -13.30
N SER A 455 1.29 -2.35 -12.47
CA SER A 455 2.13 -1.18 -12.69
C SER A 455 3.56 -1.38 -12.18
N GLU A 456 3.82 -2.45 -11.43
CA GLU A 456 5.14 -2.78 -10.90
C GLU A 456 5.88 -3.70 -11.88
N LEU A 457 6.87 -3.17 -12.61
CA LEU A 457 7.66 -3.98 -13.56
C LEU A 457 8.32 -5.22 -12.95
N PRO A 458 8.88 -5.20 -11.72
CA PRO A 458 9.39 -6.41 -11.08
C PRO A 458 8.32 -7.50 -10.89
N GLU A 459 7.06 -7.12 -10.63
CA GLU A 459 5.95 -8.07 -10.52
C GLU A 459 5.61 -8.68 -11.88
N VAL A 460 5.51 -7.84 -12.92
CA VAL A 460 5.28 -8.27 -14.31
C VAL A 460 6.34 -9.28 -14.77
N LEU A 461 7.62 -8.91 -14.62
CA LEU A 461 8.76 -9.75 -15.03
C LEU A 461 8.88 -11.04 -14.18
N GLY A 462 8.56 -10.94 -12.89
CA GLY A 462 8.64 -12.04 -11.95
C GLY A 462 7.57 -13.11 -12.17
N LEU A 463 6.32 -12.71 -12.39
CA LEU A 463 5.17 -13.60 -12.47
C LEU A 463 4.87 -14.14 -13.86
N ALA A 464 5.03 -13.31 -14.91
CA ALA A 464 4.54 -13.61 -16.24
C ALA A 464 5.33 -14.70 -16.96
N ASP A 465 4.63 -15.55 -17.69
CA ASP A 465 5.21 -16.41 -18.74
C ASP A 465 5.35 -15.63 -20.05
N ARG A 466 4.43 -14.66 -20.24
CA ARG A 466 4.34 -13.81 -21.41
C ARG A 466 3.80 -12.45 -21.02
N ILE A 467 4.33 -11.40 -21.61
CA ILE A 467 4.00 -10.01 -21.29
C ILE A 467 3.41 -9.35 -22.53
N ILE A 468 2.23 -8.79 -22.41
CA ILE A 468 1.59 -7.98 -23.44
C ILE A 468 1.69 -6.53 -22.98
N VAL A 469 2.32 -5.70 -23.80
CA VAL A 469 2.49 -4.28 -23.50
C VAL A 469 1.39 -3.48 -24.18
N MET A 470 0.77 -2.58 -23.44
CA MET A 470 -0.29 -1.71 -23.93
C MET A 470 0.10 -0.23 -23.80
N GLN A 471 -0.34 0.55 -24.78
CA GLN A 471 -0.26 2.01 -24.79
C GLN A 471 -1.48 2.57 -25.52
N GLY A 472 -2.06 3.65 -24.99
CA GLY A 472 -3.17 4.35 -25.65
C GLY A 472 -4.36 3.45 -26.02
N GLY A 473 -4.63 2.42 -25.22
CA GLY A 473 -5.71 1.47 -25.49
C GLY A 473 -5.41 0.41 -26.56
N ARG A 474 -4.17 0.26 -27.01
CA ARG A 474 -3.73 -0.71 -28.01
C ARG A 474 -2.61 -1.60 -27.51
N VAL A 475 -2.43 -2.77 -28.12
CA VAL A 475 -1.25 -3.62 -27.89
C VAL A 475 -0.11 -3.12 -28.75
N THR A 476 1.01 -2.75 -28.14
CA THR A 476 2.22 -2.27 -28.80
C THR A 476 3.27 -3.37 -28.98
N GLY A 477 3.17 -4.45 -28.22
CA GLY A 477 4.06 -5.59 -28.39
C GLY A 477 3.77 -6.72 -27.42
N GLU A 478 4.39 -7.85 -27.71
CA GLU A 478 4.33 -9.06 -26.89
C GLU A 478 5.76 -9.56 -26.68
N LEU A 479 6.11 -9.90 -25.45
CA LEU A 479 7.42 -10.39 -25.06
C LEU A 479 7.26 -11.74 -24.36
N SER A 480 8.12 -12.70 -24.74
CA SER A 480 8.31 -13.90 -23.93
C SER A 480 9.03 -13.52 -22.63
N ARG A 481 8.90 -14.34 -21.59
CA ARG A 481 9.65 -14.12 -20.35
C ARG A 481 11.16 -14.01 -20.56
N GLU A 482 11.70 -14.84 -21.44
CA GLU A 482 13.14 -14.92 -21.71
C GLU A 482 13.67 -13.64 -22.37
N ASP A 483 12.83 -13.01 -23.20
CA ASP A 483 13.16 -11.78 -23.93
C ASP A 483 12.85 -10.51 -23.13
N ALA A 484 12.04 -10.60 -22.09
CA ALA A 484 11.54 -9.45 -21.36
C ALA A 484 12.60 -8.86 -20.42
N THR A 485 12.90 -7.58 -20.61
CA THR A 485 13.66 -6.74 -19.68
C THR A 485 12.86 -5.48 -19.37
N GLU A 486 13.19 -4.79 -18.27
CA GLU A 486 12.53 -3.52 -17.93
C GLU A 486 12.62 -2.52 -19.08
N GLU A 487 13.79 -2.42 -19.72
CA GLU A 487 14.03 -1.49 -20.84
C GLU A 487 13.15 -1.82 -22.05
N LYS A 488 13.00 -3.11 -22.41
CA LYS A 488 12.17 -3.53 -23.53
C LYS A 488 10.68 -3.28 -23.27
N VAL A 489 10.22 -3.58 -22.05
CA VAL A 489 8.82 -3.31 -21.67
C VAL A 489 8.54 -1.81 -21.68
N LEU A 490 9.44 -0.98 -21.12
CA LEU A 490 9.32 0.47 -21.15
C LEU A 490 9.39 1.04 -22.55
N ALA A 491 10.29 0.54 -23.41
CA ALA A 491 10.37 0.97 -24.80
C ALA A 491 9.04 0.77 -25.54
N LEU A 492 8.42 -0.41 -25.40
CA LEU A 492 7.11 -0.69 -25.98
C LEU A 492 5.99 0.15 -25.36
N ALA A 493 6.09 0.48 -24.07
CA ALA A 493 5.10 1.29 -23.37
C ALA A 493 5.17 2.80 -23.69
N ILE A 494 6.27 3.28 -24.32
CA ILE A 494 6.51 4.69 -24.65
C ILE A 494 6.49 4.90 -26.18
N MET A 495 6.54 3.86 -27.00
CA MET A 495 6.51 3.97 -28.46
C MET A 495 5.24 4.73 -28.89
N GLU A 496 5.38 6.01 -29.26
CA GLU A 496 4.34 6.70 -30.02
C GLU A 496 4.12 5.96 -31.35
N ASP A 497 2.87 5.69 -31.72
CA ASP A 497 2.53 5.16 -33.04
C ASP A 497 3.19 6.04 -34.09
N ALA A 498 4.15 5.46 -34.82
CA ALA A 498 4.61 6.08 -36.06
C ALA A 498 3.44 6.01 -37.03
N LEU A 499 2.64 7.10 -37.09
CA LEU A 499 1.64 7.36 -38.12
C LEU A 499 2.32 7.49 -39.48
#